data_83bcab87d03a343c5be7ca70fad5807a
#
_entry.id   83bcab87d03a343c5be7ca70fad5807a
#
_cell.length_a   1.000
_cell.length_b   1.000
_cell.length_c   1.000
_cell.angle_alpha   90.00
_cell.angle_beta   90.00
_cell.angle_gamma   90.00
#
_symmetry.space_group_name_H-M   'P 1'
#
loop_
_entity.id
_entity.type
_entity.pdbx_description
1 polymer ?
#
loop_
_entity_poly.entity_id
_entity_poly.type
_entity_poly.pdbx_seq_one_letter_code
_entity_poly.pdbx_strand_id
1 'polypeptide(L)'
;MNKKLFCASIYLYQGSAVRNLEDHTIVSDDPAALAAYYCNNNADRVIVFDQSNTDDEHEAALDIIKKIALACEVPVIGAGNVKRMEDIKKLLYAGCAKAVLNYSKLSNIEITEEVSKKFGKSKIVASYTDTSCLSEHKELLEEYISELICMN
;
A
#
# COMPACT_ATOMS: atom_id res chain seq x y z
N MET A 1 18.36 7.48 -17.98
CA MET A 1 17.05 7.21 -18.63
C MET A 1 16.06 6.64 -17.63
N ASN A 2 14.90 7.27 -17.50
CA ASN A 2 13.87 6.79 -16.57
C ASN A 2 13.09 5.63 -17.19
N LYS A 3 13.13 4.49 -16.54
CA LYS A 3 12.36 3.32 -16.93
C LYS A 3 10.97 3.36 -16.28
N LYS A 4 9.92 3.13 -17.06
CA LYS A 4 8.58 2.96 -16.51
C LYS A 4 8.47 1.57 -15.88
N LEU A 5 7.90 1.51 -14.69
CA LEU A 5 7.66 0.26 -13.97
C LEU A 5 6.20 -0.12 -14.09
N PHE A 6 5.95 -1.42 -14.24
CA PHE A 6 4.60 -1.97 -14.15
C PHE A 6 4.31 -2.33 -12.70
N CYS A 7 3.33 -1.64 -12.11
CA CYS A 7 2.86 -1.92 -10.76
C CYS A 7 1.46 -2.52 -10.85
N ALA A 8 1.33 -3.79 -10.46
CA ALA A 8 0.03 -4.47 -10.42
C ALA A 8 -0.68 -4.17 -9.11
N SER A 9 -1.99 -3.92 -9.15
CA SER A 9 -2.81 -3.62 -7.98
C SER A 9 -3.67 -4.80 -7.58
N ILE A 10 -3.71 -5.09 -6.29
CA ILE A 10 -4.60 -6.08 -5.69
C ILE A 10 -5.46 -5.37 -4.65
N TYR A 11 -6.78 -5.46 -4.80
CA TYR A 11 -7.74 -4.85 -3.88
C TYR A 11 -8.34 -5.95 -3.01
N LEU A 12 -8.02 -5.95 -1.72
CA LEU A 12 -8.54 -6.95 -0.78
C LEU A 12 -9.85 -6.48 -0.16
N TYR A 13 -10.84 -7.32 -0.23
CA TYR A 13 -12.13 -7.11 0.43
C TYR A 13 -12.70 -8.45 0.89
N GLN A 14 -12.93 -8.58 2.20
CA GLN A 14 -13.49 -9.79 2.81
C GLN A 14 -12.77 -11.08 2.39
N GLY A 15 -11.43 -11.04 2.36
CA GLY A 15 -10.61 -12.21 2.09
C GLY A 15 -10.35 -12.53 0.63
N SER A 16 -10.97 -11.82 -0.30
CA SER A 16 -10.81 -12.04 -1.74
C SER A 16 -10.17 -10.83 -2.42
N ALA A 17 -9.59 -11.04 -3.59
CA ALA A 17 -9.19 -9.95 -4.47
C ALA A 17 -10.40 -9.50 -5.29
N VAL A 18 -10.71 -8.22 -5.26
CA VAL A 18 -11.84 -7.63 -5.95
C VAL A 18 -11.39 -6.64 -7.02
N ARG A 19 -12.33 -6.18 -7.83
CA ARG A 19 -12.05 -5.43 -9.05
C ARG A 19 -11.39 -4.08 -8.80
N ASN A 20 -11.90 -3.31 -7.85
CA ASN A 20 -11.31 -2.02 -7.45
C ASN A 20 -11.90 -1.55 -6.12
N LEU A 21 -11.58 -0.31 -5.70
CA LEU A 21 -12.03 0.23 -4.42
C LEU A 21 -13.56 0.42 -4.33
N GLU A 22 -14.23 0.59 -5.45
CA GLU A 22 -15.68 0.85 -5.49
C GLU A 22 -16.50 -0.36 -5.92
N ASP A 23 -15.93 -1.21 -6.79
CA ASP A 23 -16.59 -2.40 -7.31
C ASP A 23 -15.95 -3.64 -6.68
N HIS A 24 -16.68 -4.27 -5.77
CA HIS A 24 -16.21 -5.43 -5.02
C HIS A 24 -16.52 -6.77 -5.70
N THR A 25 -16.73 -6.77 -7.01
CA THR A 25 -16.82 -8.02 -7.78
C THR A 25 -15.52 -8.82 -7.63
N ILE A 26 -15.63 -10.06 -7.21
CA ILE A 26 -14.47 -10.93 -6.97
C ILE A 26 -13.78 -11.27 -8.28
N VAL A 27 -12.48 -11.01 -8.35
CA VAL A 27 -11.61 -11.39 -9.47
C VAL A 27 -10.78 -12.62 -9.15
N SER A 28 -10.52 -12.88 -7.86
CA SER A 28 -9.84 -14.08 -7.40
C SER A 28 -10.16 -14.36 -5.94
N ASP A 29 -10.45 -15.62 -5.63
CA ASP A 29 -10.63 -16.08 -4.26
C ASP A 29 -9.29 -16.34 -3.56
N ASP A 30 -8.19 -16.36 -4.32
CA ASP A 30 -6.84 -16.57 -3.79
C ASP A 30 -5.94 -15.40 -4.20
N PRO A 31 -5.88 -14.33 -3.37
CA PRO A 31 -5.06 -13.16 -3.67
C PRO A 31 -3.57 -13.47 -3.81
N ALA A 32 -3.03 -14.43 -3.08
CA ALA A 32 -1.62 -14.81 -3.20
C ALA A 32 -1.32 -15.47 -4.54
N ALA A 33 -2.23 -16.30 -5.04
CA ALA A 33 -2.10 -16.90 -6.38
C ALA A 33 -2.20 -15.83 -7.47
N LEU A 34 -3.07 -14.83 -7.30
CA LEU A 34 -3.19 -13.70 -8.23
C LEU A 34 -1.89 -12.88 -8.24
N ALA A 35 -1.31 -12.62 -7.06
CA ALA A 35 -0.03 -11.91 -6.96
C ALA A 35 1.08 -12.67 -7.68
N ALA A 36 1.18 -13.98 -7.47
CA ALA A 36 2.15 -14.83 -8.17
C ALA A 36 1.96 -14.77 -9.69
N TYR A 37 0.72 -14.75 -10.14
CA TYR A 37 0.40 -14.60 -11.57
C TYR A 37 0.93 -13.28 -12.12
N TYR A 38 0.70 -12.18 -11.43
CA TYR A 38 1.23 -10.87 -11.84
C TYR A 38 2.76 -10.86 -11.88
N CYS A 39 3.40 -11.42 -10.87
CA CYS A 39 4.87 -11.48 -10.79
C CYS A 39 5.44 -12.32 -11.94
N ASN A 40 4.78 -13.43 -12.29
CA ASN A 40 5.20 -14.29 -13.39
C ASN A 40 4.90 -13.67 -14.77
N ASN A 41 4.11 -12.60 -14.82
CA ASN A 41 3.79 -11.88 -16.04
C ASN A 41 4.38 -10.46 -16.06
N ASN A 42 5.59 -10.35 -15.50
CA ASN A 42 6.45 -9.16 -15.61
C ASN A 42 6.03 -7.94 -14.79
N ALA A 43 5.22 -8.10 -13.74
CA ALA A 43 5.01 -7.01 -12.80
C ALA A 43 6.35 -6.68 -12.11
N ASP A 44 6.69 -5.40 -12.06
CA ASP A 44 7.89 -4.92 -11.37
C ASP A 44 7.62 -4.75 -9.86
N ARG A 45 6.38 -4.47 -9.50
CA ARG A 45 5.92 -4.31 -8.12
C ARG A 45 4.45 -4.72 -8.00
N VAL A 46 4.02 -5.00 -6.78
CA VAL A 46 2.61 -5.26 -6.46
C VAL A 46 2.20 -4.32 -5.34
N ILE A 47 1.11 -3.61 -5.53
CA ILE A 47 0.50 -2.81 -4.47
C ILE A 47 -0.80 -3.48 -4.01
N VAL A 48 -0.97 -3.61 -2.69
CA VAL A 48 -2.13 -4.27 -2.08
C VAL A 48 -2.91 -3.24 -1.27
N PHE A 49 -4.20 -3.11 -1.56
CA PHE A 49 -5.10 -2.21 -0.83
C PHE A 49 -5.98 -3.02 0.10
N ASP A 50 -5.80 -2.83 1.40
CA ASP A 50 -6.64 -3.43 2.43
C ASP A 50 -7.90 -2.59 2.62
N GLN A 51 -9.06 -3.15 2.30
CA GLN A 51 -10.36 -2.50 2.42
C GLN A 51 -11.19 -3.07 3.57
N SER A 52 -10.53 -3.48 4.66
CA SER A 52 -11.21 -4.01 5.84
C SER A 52 -12.06 -2.94 6.53
N ASN A 53 -13.21 -3.37 7.07
CA ASN A 53 -14.12 -2.50 7.82
C ASN A 53 -14.04 -2.71 9.33
N THR A 54 -13.46 -3.82 9.77
CA THR A 54 -13.32 -4.17 11.18
C THR A 54 -11.89 -4.56 11.51
N ASP A 55 -11.55 -4.57 12.80
CA ASP A 55 -10.22 -4.97 13.25
C ASP A 55 -9.95 -6.45 12.93
N ASP A 56 -10.95 -7.32 13.04
CA ASP A 56 -10.80 -8.74 12.71
C ASP A 56 -10.55 -8.94 11.21
N GLU A 57 -11.26 -8.22 10.36
CA GLU A 57 -11.02 -8.23 8.92
C GLU A 57 -9.62 -7.70 8.58
N HIS A 58 -9.16 -6.66 9.27
CA HIS A 58 -7.83 -6.10 9.08
C HIS A 58 -6.74 -7.11 9.46
N GLU A 59 -6.87 -7.80 10.58
CA GLU A 59 -5.90 -8.83 10.97
C GLU A 59 -5.87 -9.97 9.95
N ALA A 60 -7.05 -10.39 9.45
CA ALA A 60 -7.13 -11.40 8.39
C ALA A 60 -6.48 -10.92 7.09
N ALA A 61 -6.67 -9.64 6.75
CA ALA A 61 -6.04 -9.04 5.57
C ALA A 61 -4.51 -9.00 5.69
N LEU A 62 -3.98 -8.73 6.89
CA LEU A 62 -2.53 -8.76 7.13
C LEU A 62 -1.94 -10.15 6.90
N ASP A 63 -2.67 -11.22 7.29
CA ASP A 63 -2.24 -12.60 7.01
C ASP A 63 -2.20 -12.87 5.51
N ILE A 64 -3.17 -12.36 4.76
CA ILE A 64 -3.19 -12.47 3.29
C ILE A 64 -2.04 -11.69 2.67
N ILE A 65 -1.77 -10.47 3.13
CA ILE A 65 -0.65 -9.64 2.67
C ILE A 65 0.67 -10.37 2.90
N LYS A 66 0.82 -11.03 4.03
CA LYS A 66 2.00 -11.85 4.32
C LYS A 66 2.17 -12.98 3.30
N LYS A 67 1.09 -13.66 2.95
CA LYS A 67 1.11 -14.71 1.92
C LYS A 67 1.47 -14.13 0.55
N ILE A 68 0.94 -12.96 0.21
CA ILE A 68 1.27 -12.25 -1.03
C ILE A 68 2.76 -11.93 -1.07
N ALA A 69 3.30 -11.38 0.01
CA ALA A 69 4.72 -11.03 0.09
C ALA A 69 5.63 -12.26 -0.08
N LEU A 70 5.24 -13.40 0.49
CA LEU A 70 5.96 -14.66 0.33
C LEU A 70 5.87 -15.23 -1.08
N ALA A 71 4.76 -14.98 -1.79
CA ALA A 71 4.54 -15.47 -3.15
C ALA A 71 5.25 -14.64 -4.22
N CYS A 72 5.68 -13.43 -3.88
CA CYS A 72 6.28 -12.47 -4.82
C CYS A 72 7.77 -12.32 -4.59
N GLU A 73 8.56 -12.37 -5.68
CA GLU A 73 9.97 -11.99 -5.65
C GLU A 73 10.17 -10.49 -5.83
N VAL A 74 9.13 -9.78 -6.30
CA VAL A 74 9.15 -8.33 -6.48
C VAL A 74 8.66 -7.62 -5.23
N PRO A 75 8.98 -6.32 -5.04
CA PRO A 75 8.51 -5.57 -3.88
C PRO A 75 6.99 -5.50 -3.80
N VAL A 76 6.45 -5.66 -2.59
CA VAL A 76 5.03 -5.49 -2.29
C VAL A 76 4.86 -4.21 -1.48
N ILE A 77 3.94 -3.37 -1.89
CA ILE A 77 3.60 -2.10 -1.23
C ILE A 77 2.23 -2.28 -0.55
N GLY A 78 2.17 -2.03 0.74
CA GLY A 78 0.92 -2.14 1.51
C GLY A 78 0.20 -0.81 1.63
N ALA A 79 -1.09 -0.79 1.35
CA ALA A 79 -1.95 0.38 1.44
C ALA A 79 -3.30 0.04 2.07
N GLY A 80 -3.99 1.05 2.55
CA GLY A 80 -5.30 0.92 3.17
C GLY A 80 -5.23 0.69 4.68
N ASN A 81 -6.22 1.19 5.38
CA ASN A 81 -6.38 1.06 6.84
C ASN A 81 -5.19 1.53 7.69
N VAL A 82 -4.39 2.44 7.16
CA VAL A 82 -3.31 3.07 7.91
C VAL A 82 -3.86 4.32 8.61
N LYS A 83 -3.81 4.31 9.94
CA LYS A 83 -4.27 5.42 10.78
C LYS A 83 -3.19 5.86 11.78
N ARG A 84 -2.26 4.96 12.11
CA ARG A 84 -1.26 5.13 13.16
C ARG A 84 0.06 4.52 12.72
N MET A 85 1.13 4.88 13.44
CA MET A 85 2.45 4.27 13.24
C MET A 85 2.42 2.75 13.37
N GLU A 86 1.62 2.20 14.28
CA GLU A 86 1.49 0.77 14.47
C GLU A 86 1.00 0.06 13.21
N ASP A 87 0.12 0.69 12.44
CA ASP A 87 -0.39 0.12 11.19
C ASP A 87 0.72 0.02 10.13
N ILE A 88 1.59 1.02 10.05
CA ILE A 88 2.78 0.99 9.19
C ILE A 88 3.70 -0.16 9.60
N LYS A 89 3.96 -0.29 10.90
CA LYS A 89 4.79 -1.37 11.44
C LYS A 89 4.26 -2.74 11.04
N LYS A 90 2.95 -2.95 11.17
CA LYS A 90 2.31 -4.23 10.82
C LYS A 90 2.46 -4.57 9.34
N LEU A 91 2.31 -3.59 8.44
CA LEU A 91 2.52 -3.81 7.02
C LEU A 91 3.97 -4.19 6.70
N LEU A 92 4.93 -3.49 7.28
CA LEU A 92 6.35 -3.80 7.08
C LEU A 92 6.72 -5.17 7.64
N TYR A 93 6.18 -5.55 8.80
CA TYR A 93 6.42 -6.87 9.40
C TYR A 93 5.72 -7.99 8.64
N ALA A 94 4.62 -7.70 7.92
CA ALA A 94 3.99 -8.66 7.04
C ALA A 94 4.81 -8.94 5.76
N GLY A 95 5.86 -8.18 5.52
CA GLY A 95 6.76 -8.37 4.38
C GLY A 95 6.66 -7.30 3.31
N CYS A 96 5.87 -6.25 3.52
CA CYS A 96 5.83 -5.13 2.58
C CYS A 96 7.16 -4.39 2.58
N ALA A 97 7.66 -4.09 1.38
CA ALA A 97 8.86 -3.26 1.22
C ALA A 97 8.58 -1.80 1.56
N LYS A 98 7.34 -1.36 1.36
CA LYS A 98 6.89 0.01 1.61
C LYS A 98 5.46 0.01 2.11
N ALA A 99 5.09 1.07 2.83
CA ALA A 99 3.74 1.31 3.30
C ALA A 99 3.26 2.70 2.89
N VAL A 100 1.97 2.82 2.62
CA VAL A 100 1.37 4.05 2.05
C VAL A 100 0.63 4.83 3.12
N LEU A 101 0.95 6.12 3.23
CA LEU A 101 0.19 7.11 3.99
C LEU A 101 -0.80 7.79 3.04
N ASN A 102 -2.09 7.64 3.29
CA ASN A 102 -3.13 8.30 2.52
C ASN A 102 -3.30 9.74 3.00
N TYR A 103 -2.86 10.69 2.20
CA TYR A 103 -2.89 12.13 2.54
C TYR A 103 -4.29 12.76 2.48
N SER A 104 -5.31 11.99 2.12
CA SER A 104 -6.70 12.41 2.34
C SER A 104 -7.10 12.37 3.82
N LYS A 105 -6.26 11.77 4.68
CA LYS A 105 -6.48 11.69 6.12
C LYS A 105 -5.45 12.52 6.85
N LEU A 106 -5.90 13.51 7.63
CA LEU A 106 -5.03 14.40 8.39
C LEU A 106 -4.10 13.63 9.33
N SER A 107 -4.60 12.56 9.97
CA SER A 107 -3.79 11.75 10.89
C SER A 107 -2.54 11.17 10.22
N ASN A 108 -2.62 10.81 8.94
CA ASN A 108 -1.48 10.30 8.19
C ASN A 108 -0.46 11.39 7.86
N ILE A 109 -0.93 12.60 7.58
CA ILE A 109 -0.05 13.75 7.37
C ILE A 109 0.73 14.05 8.63
N GLU A 110 0.06 14.04 9.78
CA GLU A 110 0.64 14.35 11.09
C GLU A 110 1.73 13.38 11.53
N ILE A 111 1.63 12.10 11.17
CA ILE A 111 2.62 11.08 11.56
C ILE A 111 3.78 10.91 10.57
N THR A 112 3.79 11.64 9.47
CA THR A 112 4.76 11.46 8.37
C THR A 112 6.21 11.52 8.85
N GLU A 113 6.59 12.56 9.58
CA GLU A 113 7.96 12.72 10.09
C GLU A 113 8.34 11.57 10.99
N GLU A 114 7.47 11.23 11.93
CA GLU A 114 7.72 10.18 12.93
C GLU A 114 7.94 8.82 12.30
N VAL A 115 7.07 8.41 11.37
CA VAL A 115 7.20 7.09 10.72
C VAL A 115 8.40 7.04 9.78
N SER A 116 8.70 8.14 9.09
CA SER A 116 9.87 8.23 8.22
C SER A 116 11.17 8.11 9.02
N LYS A 117 11.26 8.77 10.16
CA LYS A 117 12.43 8.68 11.04
C LYS A 117 12.59 7.30 11.65
N LYS A 118 11.47 6.67 12.03
CA LYS A 118 11.51 5.35 12.67
C LYS A 118 11.82 4.22 11.71
N PHE A 119 11.18 4.19 10.54
CA PHE A 119 11.27 3.06 9.61
C PHE A 119 12.21 3.31 8.43
N GLY A 120 12.55 4.54 8.17
CA GLY A 120 13.36 4.97 7.04
C GLY A 120 12.51 5.55 5.91
N LYS A 121 12.97 6.66 5.35
CA LYS A 121 12.28 7.36 4.26
C LYS A 121 11.96 6.44 3.07
N SER A 122 12.89 5.53 2.74
CA SER A 122 12.75 4.63 1.60
C SER A 122 11.52 3.71 1.69
N LYS A 123 10.98 3.52 2.90
CA LYS A 123 9.86 2.62 3.15
C LYS A 123 8.50 3.32 3.21
N ILE A 124 8.47 4.64 3.10
CA ILE A 124 7.25 5.43 3.26
C ILE A 124 6.85 6.08 1.95
N VAL A 125 5.61 5.84 1.55
CA VAL A 125 4.98 6.36 0.33
C VAL A 125 3.76 7.17 0.75
N ALA A 126 3.44 8.24 0.02
CA ALA A 126 2.20 8.99 0.24
C ALA A 126 1.29 8.86 -0.97
N SER A 127 -0.01 8.72 -0.73
CA SER A 127 -1.02 8.77 -1.78
C SER A 127 -1.85 10.04 -1.65
N TYR A 128 -2.31 10.57 -2.77
CA TYR A 128 -3.12 11.78 -2.83
C TYR A 128 -4.14 11.68 -3.96
N THR A 129 -5.23 12.44 -3.84
CA THR A 129 -6.26 12.53 -4.89
C THR A 129 -6.26 13.91 -5.54
N ASP A 130 -5.94 14.96 -4.79
CA ASP A 130 -5.93 16.34 -5.25
C ASP A 130 -4.49 16.85 -5.34
N THR A 131 -4.10 17.38 -6.51
CA THR A 131 -2.76 17.92 -6.73
C THR A 131 -2.41 19.10 -5.83
N SER A 132 -3.39 19.81 -5.27
CA SER A 132 -3.14 20.87 -4.28
C SER A 132 -2.38 20.35 -3.06
N CYS A 133 -2.56 19.08 -2.71
CA CYS A 133 -1.84 18.41 -1.64
C CYS A 133 -0.31 18.50 -1.82
N LEU A 134 0.16 18.43 -3.06
CA LEU A 134 1.60 18.47 -3.37
C LEU A 134 2.23 19.80 -3.00
N SER A 135 1.55 20.90 -3.27
CA SER A 135 2.05 22.24 -2.91
C SER A 135 1.88 22.55 -1.43
N GLU A 136 0.76 22.12 -0.84
CA GLU A 136 0.48 22.35 0.59
C GLU A 136 1.49 21.63 1.50
N HIS A 137 1.94 20.44 1.11
CA HIS A 137 2.80 19.59 1.93
C HIS A 137 4.17 19.34 1.31
N LYS A 138 4.61 20.23 0.42
CA LYS A 138 5.83 20.08 -0.36
C LYS A 138 7.05 19.72 0.50
N GLU A 139 7.32 20.50 1.55
CA GLU A 139 8.50 20.29 2.39
C GLU A 139 8.46 18.94 3.10
N LEU A 140 7.29 18.58 3.63
CA LEU A 140 7.09 17.32 4.33
C LEU A 140 7.28 16.13 3.39
N LEU A 141 6.72 16.22 2.18
CA LEU A 141 6.82 15.18 1.17
C LEU A 141 8.26 15.01 0.68
N GLU A 142 8.96 16.11 0.38
CA GLU A 142 10.34 16.05 -0.10
C GLU A 142 11.29 15.47 0.94
N GLU A 143 11.10 15.79 2.21
CA GLU A 143 12.02 15.37 3.26
C GLU A 143 11.77 13.95 3.75
N TYR A 144 10.52 13.51 3.83
CA TYR A 144 10.16 12.28 4.54
C TYR A 144 9.50 11.19 3.69
N ILE A 145 9.15 11.46 2.46
CA ILE A 145 8.44 10.51 1.59
C ILE A 145 9.30 10.13 0.39
N SER A 146 9.35 8.83 0.09
CA SER A 146 10.19 8.32 -1.01
C SER A 146 9.49 8.33 -2.37
N GLU A 147 8.18 8.13 -2.39
CA GLU A 147 7.39 8.04 -3.61
C GLU A 147 5.99 8.59 -3.40
N LEU A 148 5.36 8.99 -4.51
CA LEU A 148 3.99 9.51 -4.52
C LEU A 148 3.10 8.63 -5.39
N ILE A 149 1.86 8.41 -4.94
CA ILE A 149 0.83 7.70 -5.70
C ILE A 149 -0.35 8.64 -5.91
N CYS A 150 -0.69 8.89 -7.16
CA CYS A 150 -1.90 9.65 -7.49
C CYS A 150 -3.09 8.68 -7.58
N MET A 151 -4.11 8.93 -6.77
CA MET A 151 -5.33 8.12 -6.73
C MET A 151 -6.45 8.91 -7.42
N ASN A 152 -6.90 8.44 -8.56
CA ASN A 152 -8.01 9.06 -9.30
C ASN A 152 -9.30 8.25 -9.12
#